data_60bfd8451aa49435da56123aabc4c018
#
_entry.id   60bfd8451aa49435da56123aabc4c018
#
_cell.length_a   1.000
_cell.length_b   1.000
_cell.length_c   1.000
_cell.angle_alpha   90.00
_cell.angle_beta   90.00
_cell.angle_gamma   90.00
#
_symmetry.space_group_name_H-M   'P 1'
#
loop_
_entity.id
_entity.type
_entity.pdbx_description
1 polymer ?
#
loop_
_entity_poly.entity_id
_entity_poly.type
_entity_poly.pdbx_seq_one_letter_code
_entity_poly.pdbx_strand_id
1 'polypeptide(L)'
;MMDRAYLEPNEVERMENAAACFRDRLLIRLLFRLGCRISEALALKVEDIDFTQGTVTIEHLKTRLKLSCPECGAGLGRSHKFCPNCGSSVEKAVAQEKEHRRVRTLPVDDHTLEMLRDFIRRDKTKGLIFKINRHRAWQVVKQCAEKAGLPKLVNPDTGKKRGISPHRLRDSFAVHAMKINDSGDGLRLLQEHLGHASFNTTAKYRKVAGEELREWYQKLWKEKSNG
;
A
#
# COMPACT_ATOMS: atom_id res chain seq x y z
N MET A 1 -4.32 3.92 -27.68
CA MET A 1 -4.47 4.17 -26.23
C MET A 1 -3.20 3.68 -25.57
N MET A 2 -2.38 4.58 -24.98
CA MET A 2 -1.11 4.18 -24.37
C MET A 2 -1.37 3.24 -23.19
N ASP A 3 -0.67 2.11 -23.15
CA ASP A 3 -0.69 1.16 -22.05
C ASP A 3 -0.05 1.81 -20.81
N ARG A 4 -0.80 2.00 -19.74
CA ARG A 4 -0.32 2.65 -18.50
C ARG A 4 -0.31 1.69 -17.31
N ALA A 5 0.62 1.94 -16.41
CA ALA A 5 0.89 1.07 -15.27
C ALA A 5 0.16 1.50 -13.97
N TYR A 6 -0.23 2.77 -13.85
CA TYR A 6 -0.75 3.37 -12.62
C TYR A 6 -1.94 4.28 -12.91
N LEU A 7 -2.73 4.54 -11.85
CA LEU A 7 -3.86 5.46 -11.90
C LEU A 7 -3.40 6.89 -11.59
N GLU A 8 -3.99 7.84 -12.28
CA GLU A 8 -3.87 9.25 -11.93
C GLU A 8 -4.93 9.62 -10.85
N PRO A 9 -4.71 10.71 -10.06
CA PRO A 9 -5.63 11.11 -9.01
C PRO A 9 -7.08 11.29 -9.46
N ASN A 10 -7.30 11.88 -10.63
CA ASN A 10 -8.64 12.09 -11.21
C ASN A 10 -9.37 10.78 -11.55
N GLU A 11 -8.63 9.71 -11.80
CA GLU A 11 -9.22 8.40 -12.05
C GLU A 11 -9.64 7.70 -10.77
N VAL A 12 -8.87 7.90 -9.69
CA VAL A 12 -9.26 7.44 -8.36
C VAL A 12 -10.50 8.19 -7.89
N GLU A 13 -10.61 9.50 -8.16
CA GLU A 13 -11.80 10.28 -7.87
C GLU A 13 -13.03 9.75 -8.64
N ARG A 14 -12.86 9.35 -9.90
CA ARG A 14 -13.93 8.67 -10.66
C ARG A 14 -14.35 7.36 -10.01
N MET A 15 -13.40 6.58 -9.45
CA MET A 15 -13.73 5.37 -8.70
C MET A 15 -14.48 5.68 -7.40
N GLU A 16 -14.07 6.73 -6.67
CA GLU A 16 -14.77 7.21 -5.47
C GLU A 16 -16.24 7.58 -5.80
N ASN A 17 -16.46 8.28 -6.90
CA ASN A 17 -17.79 8.71 -7.35
C ASN A 17 -18.65 7.53 -7.88
N ALA A 18 -18.03 6.46 -8.38
CA ALA A 18 -18.70 5.24 -8.82
C ALA A 18 -19.04 4.28 -7.67
N ALA A 19 -18.65 4.60 -6.43
CA ALA A 19 -18.91 3.76 -5.27
C ALA A 19 -20.41 3.71 -4.94
N ALA A 20 -20.90 2.51 -4.58
CA ALA A 20 -22.31 2.27 -4.31
C ALA A 20 -22.80 2.90 -2.97
N CYS A 21 -21.89 3.14 -2.05
CA CYS A 21 -22.20 3.74 -0.74
C CYS A 21 -21.00 4.51 -0.18
N PHE A 22 -21.26 5.31 0.85
CA PHE A 22 -20.26 6.18 1.47
C PHE A 22 -19.08 5.39 2.07
N ARG A 23 -19.33 4.23 2.68
CA ARG A 23 -18.29 3.32 3.17
C ARG A 23 -17.31 2.92 2.06
N ASP A 24 -17.84 2.51 0.91
CA ASP A 24 -17.03 2.02 -0.22
C ASP A 24 -16.21 3.17 -0.83
N ARG A 25 -16.80 4.36 -0.92
CA ARG A 25 -16.11 5.59 -1.32
C ARG A 25 -14.96 5.93 -0.39
N LEU A 26 -15.20 5.93 0.92
CA LEU A 26 -14.20 6.20 1.96
C LEU A 26 -13.07 5.16 1.93
N LEU A 27 -13.38 3.87 1.70
CA LEU A 27 -12.37 2.82 1.58
C LEU A 27 -11.42 3.07 0.41
N ILE A 28 -11.94 3.41 -0.78
CA ILE A 28 -11.11 3.71 -1.96
C ILE A 28 -10.21 4.89 -1.67
N ARG A 29 -10.77 5.95 -1.10
CA ARG A 29 -10.05 7.16 -0.73
C ARG A 29 -8.90 6.87 0.23
N LEU A 30 -9.13 6.14 1.32
CA LEU A 30 -8.07 5.79 2.28
C LEU A 30 -6.98 4.91 1.66
N LEU A 31 -7.35 3.93 0.83
CA LEU A 31 -6.37 3.09 0.14
C LEU A 31 -5.44 3.89 -0.77
N PHE A 32 -5.95 4.94 -1.41
CA PHE A 32 -5.16 5.81 -2.26
C PHE A 32 -4.44 6.90 -1.46
N ARG A 33 -5.16 7.73 -0.69
CA ARG A 33 -4.59 8.90 0.00
C ARG A 33 -3.56 8.55 1.08
N LEU A 34 -3.77 7.45 1.79
CA LEU A 34 -2.80 6.96 2.77
C LEU A 34 -1.81 5.93 2.19
N GLY A 35 -2.04 5.46 0.97
CA GLY A 35 -1.22 4.42 0.38
C GLY A 35 -1.10 3.16 1.26
N CYS A 36 -2.07 2.91 2.13
CA CYS A 36 -2.03 1.80 3.08
C CYS A 36 -2.37 0.46 2.41
N ARG A 37 -1.98 -0.65 3.06
CA ARG A 37 -2.41 -1.98 2.62
C ARG A 37 -3.88 -2.20 2.96
N ILE A 38 -4.57 -3.01 2.18
CA ILE A 38 -5.99 -3.34 2.44
C ILE A 38 -6.21 -3.91 3.86
N SER A 39 -5.29 -4.73 4.37
CA SER A 39 -5.35 -5.26 5.73
C SER A 39 -5.17 -4.18 6.80
N GLU A 40 -4.35 -3.16 6.52
CA GLU A 40 -4.13 -2.01 7.38
C GLU A 40 -5.38 -1.12 7.41
N ALA A 41 -5.96 -0.83 6.23
CA ALA A 41 -7.22 -0.07 6.16
C ALA A 41 -8.37 -0.76 6.91
N LEU A 42 -8.50 -2.08 6.79
CA LEU A 42 -9.55 -2.85 7.45
C LEU A 42 -9.33 -3.05 8.95
N ALA A 43 -8.09 -2.91 9.43
CA ALA A 43 -7.77 -2.96 10.85
C ALA A 43 -7.92 -1.60 11.54
N LEU A 44 -8.12 -0.51 10.78
CA LEU A 44 -8.23 0.84 11.31
C LEU A 44 -9.44 0.99 12.20
N LYS A 45 -9.23 1.56 13.39
CA LYS A 45 -10.25 1.82 14.38
C LYS A 45 -10.48 3.32 14.57
N VAL A 46 -11.60 3.68 15.18
CA VAL A 46 -11.92 5.08 15.52
C VAL A 46 -10.84 5.69 16.43
N GLU A 47 -10.32 4.91 17.38
CA GLU A 47 -9.28 5.31 18.34
C GLU A 47 -7.90 5.56 17.70
N ASP A 48 -7.68 5.08 16.47
CA ASP A 48 -6.44 5.29 15.73
C ASP A 48 -6.40 6.66 15.00
N ILE A 49 -7.50 7.43 15.06
CA ILE A 49 -7.63 8.70 14.35
C ILE A 49 -7.53 9.85 15.33
N ASP A 50 -6.52 10.70 15.16
CA ASP A 50 -6.41 11.97 15.86
C ASP A 50 -6.97 13.10 14.99
N PHE A 51 -8.20 13.50 15.28
CA PHE A 51 -8.88 14.60 14.57
C PHE A 51 -8.32 15.98 14.89
N THR A 52 -7.54 16.12 15.97
CA THR A 52 -6.93 17.38 16.37
C THR A 52 -5.63 17.60 15.63
N GLN A 53 -4.81 16.55 15.54
CA GLN A 53 -3.53 16.59 14.84
C GLN A 53 -3.66 16.28 13.35
N GLY A 54 -4.84 15.85 12.88
CA GLY A 54 -5.03 15.45 11.49
C GLY A 54 -4.24 14.21 11.09
N THR A 55 -4.15 13.23 11.97
CA THR A 55 -3.32 12.05 11.74
C THR A 55 -4.08 10.74 11.96
N VAL A 56 -3.56 9.67 11.34
CA VAL A 56 -4.03 8.29 11.52
C VAL A 56 -2.86 7.39 11.86
N THR A 57 -3.02 6.62 12.93
CA THR A 57 -2.03 5.61 13.34
C THR A 57 -2.34 4.28 12.68
N ILE A 58 -1.39 3.77 11.90
CA ILE A 58 -1.52 2.48 11.22
C ILE A 58 -0.60 1.47 11.87
N GLU A 59 -1.20 0.40 12.35
CA GLU A 59 -0.50 -0.75 12.90
C GLU A 59 -0.40 -1.86 11.87
N HIS A 60 0.81 -2.36 11.65
CA HIS A 60 1.07 -3.52 10.81
C HIS A 60 1.64 -4.67 11.63
N LEU A 61 0.78 -5.63 11.94
CA LEU A 61 1.17 -6.88 12.55
C LEU A 61 1.65 -7.85 11.46
N LYS A 62 2.96 -8.06 11.40
CA LYS A 62 3.54 -9.16 10.62
C LYS A 62 3.87 -10.30 11.57
N THR A 63 2.95 -11.24 11.70
CA THR A 63 3.24 -12.51 12.33
C THR A 63 3.97 -13.40 11.34
N ARG A 64 5.26 -13.61 11.54
CA ARG A 64 6.05 -14.63 10.83
C ARG A 64 6.28 -15.80 11.75
N LEU A 65 5.59 -16.91 11.49
CA LEU A 65 5.95 -18.20 12.05
C LEU A 65 7.29 -18.61 11.44
N LYS A 66 8.36 -18.57 12.24
CA LYS A 66 9.61 -19.26 11.93
C LYS A 66 9.48 -20.68 12.47
N LEU A 67 9.44 -21.63 11.56
CA LEU A 67 9.54 -23.04 11.92
C LEU A 67 11.01 -23.41 12.06
N SER A 68 11.37 -24.05 13.15
CA SER A 68 12.72 -24.58 13.40
C SER A 68 12.68 -26.06 13.75
N CYS A 69 13.75 -26.76 13.43
CA CYS A 69 13.92 -28.16 13.79
C CYS A 69 14.03 -28.30 15.31
N PRO A 70 13.26 -29.18 15.96
CA PRO A 70 13.37 -29.40 17.41
C PRO A 70 14.73 -29.92 17.84
N GLU A 71 15.43 -30.67 16.98
CA GLU A 71 16.71 -31.31 17.31
C GLU A 71 17.92 -30.39 17.12
N CYS A 72 17.99 -29.66 15.98
CA CYS A 72 19.18 -28.89 15.65
C CYS A 72 18.93 -27.38 15.49
N GLY A 73 17.69 -26.89 15.65
CA GLY A 73 17.32 -25.45 15.52
C GLY A 73 17.36 -24.91 14.10
N ALA A 74 17.68 -25.69 13.08
CA ALA A 74 17.73 -25.24 11.69
C ALA A 74 16.37 -24.77 11.19
N GLY A 75 16.35 -23.70 10.39
CA GLY A 75 15.12 -23.15 9.82
C GLY A 75 14.42 -24.13 8.88
N LEU A 76 13.11 -24.28 9.05
CA LEU A 76 12.28 -25.19 8.28
C LEU A 76 11.29 -24.45 7.40
N GLY A 77 11.05 -24.97 6.19
CA GLY A 77 9.90 -24.60 5.36
C GLY A 77 8.65 -25.38 5.76
N ARG A 78 7.47 -24.86 5.46
CA ARG A 78 6.17 -25.51 5.76
C ARG A 78 5.98 -26.90 5.12
N SER A 79 6.72 -27.18 4.05
CA SER A 79 6.65 -28.44 3.30
C SER A 79 7.70 -29.47 3.69
N HIS A 80 8.62 -29.14 4.61
CA HIS A 80 9.66 -30.05 5.02
C HIS A 80 9.10 -31.17 5.90
N LYS A 81 9.25 -32.40 5.46
CA LYS A 81 8.95 -33.61 6.24
C LYS A 81 10.18 -34.10 7.02
N PHE A 82 11.36 -33.74 6.56
CA PHE A 82 12.64 -34.02 7.20
C PHE A 82 13.47 -32.74 7.29
N CYS A 83 14.26 -32.59 8.34
CA CYS A 83 15.17 -31.47 8.50
C CYS A 83 16.30 -31.52 7.46
N PRO A 84 16.53 -30.47 6.65
CA PRO A 84 17.59 -30.50 5.64
C PRO A 84 19.00 -30.47 6.23
N ASN A 85 19.15 -30.18 7.53
CA ASN A 85 20.44 -30.09 8.21
C ASN A 85 20.81 -31.39 8.98
N CYS A 86 19.89 -31.96 9.76
CA CYS A 86 20.18 -33.14 10.60
C CYS A 86 19.41 -34.40 10.17
N GLY A 87 18.55 -34.34 9.16
CA GLY A 87 17.79 -35.49 8.66
C GLY A 87 16.62 -35.94 9.54
N SER A 88 16.43 -35.37 10.73
CA SER A 88 15.36 -35.76 11.65
C SER A 88 13.98 -35.54 11.04
N SER A 89 13.03 -36.46 11.32
CA SER A 89 11.62 -36.28 10.92
C SER A 89 10.99 -35.05 11.59
N VAL A 90 10.28 -34.23 10.81
CA VAL A 90 9.66 -32.98 11.27
C VAL A 90 8.19 -33.22 11.54
N GLU A 91 7.87 -34.06 12.53
CA GLU A 91 6.45 -34.21 12.95
C GLU A 91 5.96 -33.06 13.84
N LYS A 92 6.88 -32.41 14.56
CA LYS A 92 6.58 -31.27 15.46
C LYS A 92 7.63 -30.17 15.30
N ALA A 93 7.48 -29.34 14.26
CA ALA A 93 8.32 -28.15 14.13
C ALA A 93 8.05 -27.16 15.28
N VAL A 94 9.10 -26.62 15.88
CA VAL A 94 8.97 -25.54 16.88
C VAL A 94 8.61 -24.27 16.15
N ALA A 95 7.40 -23.78 16.39
CA ALA A 95 6.93 -22.51 15.85
C ALA A 95 7.37 -21.37 16.78
N GLN A 96 8.33 -20.57 16.36
CA GLN A 96 8.64 -19.30 17.01
C GLN A 96 7.86 -18.20 16.32
N GLU A 97 6.91 -17.64 17.04
CA GLU A 97 6.18 -16.46 16.59
C GLU A 97 7.05 -15.21 16.81
N LYS A 98 7.53 -14.64 15.71
CA LYS A 98 8.25 -13.37 15.76
C LYS A 98 7.28 -12.26 15.35
N GLU A 99 6.64 -11.65 16.33
CA GLU A 99 5.83 -10.44 16.10
C GLU A 99 6.75 -9.28 15.73
N HIS A 100 6.59 -8.78 14.51
CA HIS A 100 7.14 -7.50 14.11
C HIS A 100 5.99 -6.49 14.03
N ARG A 101 5.69 -5.87 15.16
CA ARG A 101 4.77 -4.75 15.24
C ARG A 101 5.45 -3.52 14.64
N ARG A 102 4.87 -2.96 13.59
CA ARG A 102 5.28 -1.69 13.02
C ARG A 102 4.13 -0.72 13.13
N VAL A 103 4.33 0.34 13.88
CA VAL A 103 3.37 1.43 14.02
C VAL A 103 3.92 2.62 13.24
N ARG A 104 3.06 3.31 12.50
CA ARG A 104 3.39 4.56 11.86
C ARG A 104 2.20 5.51 11.91
N THR A 105 2.45 6.76 12.19
CA THR A 105 1.45 7.82 12.19
C THR A 105 1.56 8.58 10.87
N LEU A 106 0.46 8.67 10.13
CA LEU A 106 0.39 9.29 8.82
C LEU A 106 -0.48 10.53 8.86
N PRO A 107 -0.06 11.64 8.23
CA PRO A 107 -0.92 12.79 8.04
C PRO A 107 -2.08 12.46 7.10
N VAL A 108 -3.21 13.09 7.33
CA VAL A 108 -4.44 12.90 6.54
C VAL A 108 -4.92 14.28 6.08
N ASP A 109 -5.30 14.41 4.81
CA ASP A 109 -5.87 15.64 4.29
C ASP A 109 -7.24 15.96 4.92
N ASP A 110 -7.56 17.26 5.03
CA ASP A 110 -8.74 17.77 5.73
C ASP A 110 -10.04 17.13 5.21
N HIS A 111 -10.18 17.02 3.90
CA HIS A 111 -11.37 16.42 3.31
C HIS A 111 -11.52 14.93 3.66
N THR A 112 -10.43 14.18 3.72
CA THR A 112 -10.46 12.76 4.15
C THR A 112 -10.82 12.67 5.65
N LEU A 113 -10.32 13.60 6.48
CA LEU A 113 -10.69 13.69 7.90
C LEU A 113 -12.18 14.01 8.09
N GLU A 114 -12.72 14.94 7.32
CA GLU A 114 -14.15 15.25 7.34
C GLU A 114 -14.98 14.03 6.95
N MET A 115 -14.61 13.34 5.89
CA MET A 115 -15.29 12.10 5.49
C MET A 115 -15.25 11.03 6.59
N LEU A 116 -14.12 10.85 7.27
CA LEU A 116 -13.99 9.92 8.40
C LEU A 116 -14.91 10.34 9.55
N ARG A 117 -14.92 11.62 9.91
CA ARG A 117 -15.79 12.17 10.98
C ARG A 117 -17.26 11.95 10.65
N ASP A 118 -17.66 12.23 9.42
CA ASP A 118 -19.03 12.05 8.96
C ASP A 118 -19.45 10.60 8.95
N PHE A 119 -18.58 9.69 8.50
CA PHE A 119 -18.84 8.27 8.49
C PHE A 119 -19.04 7.74 9.92
N ILE A 120 -18.13 8.07 10.84
CA ILE A 120 -18.20 7.66 12.25
C ILE A 120 -19.48 8.17 12.91
N ARG A 121 -19.84 9.44 12.66
CA ARG A 121 -21.04 10.07 13.23
C ARG A 121 -22.32 9.42 12.70
N ARG A 122 -22.44 9.24 11.37
CA ARG A 122 -23.64 8.67 10.72
C ARG A 122 -23.90 7.24 11.14
N ASP A 123 -22.85 6.41 11.10
CA ASP A 123 -22.97 4.98 11.38
C ASP A 123 -22.82 4.65 12.88
N LYS A 124 -22.63 5.69 13.74
CA LYS A 124 -22.33 5.54 15.17
C LYS A 124 -21.23 4.48 15.40
N THR A 125 -20.20 4.54 14.55
CA THR A 125 -19.14 3.55 14.48
C THR A 125 -18.32 3.55 15.77
N LYS A 126 -18.15 2.37 16.34
CA LYS A 126 -17.23 2.10 17.47
C LYS A 126 -16.28 0.97 17.07
N GLY A 127 -15.01 1.11 17.46
CA GLY A 127 -13.96 0.16 17.08
C GLY A 127 -13.62 0.24 15.59
N LEU A 128 -13.65 -0.87 14.86
CA LEU A 128 -13.27 -0.92 13.44
C LEU A 128 -14.11 0.00 12.55
N ILE A 129 -13.43 0.81 11.73
CA ILE A 129 -14.07 1.70 10.74
C ILE A 129 -14.79 0.87 9.67
N PHE A 130 -14.14 -0.16 9.15
CA PHE A 130 -14.70 -1.01 8.11
C PHE A 130 -15.06 -2.40 8.64
N LYS A 131 -16.36 -2.69 8.76
CA LYS A 131 -16.87 -3.99 9.20
C LYS A 131 -17.09 -4.91 7.99
N ILE A 132 -16.08 -5.06 7.14
CA ILE A 132 -16.09 -5.95 5.98
C ILE A 132 -14.81 -6.77 5.94
N ASN A 133 -14.86 -7.94 5.32
CA ASN A 133 -13.68 -8.77 5.14
C ASN A 133 -12.83 -8.33 3.92
N ARG A 134 -11.60 -8.84 3.86
CA ARG A 134 -10.65 -8.52 2.78
C ARG A 134 -11.17 -8.85 1.39
N HIS A 135 -11.92 -9.96 1.24
CA HIS A 135 -12.49 -10.37 -0.04
C HIS A 135 -13.52 -9.34 -0.52
N ARG A 136 -14.43 -8.92 0.36
CA ARG A 136 -15.44 -7.89 0.03
C ARG A 136 -14.78 -6.56 -0.31
N ALA A 137 -13.79 -6.12 0.44
CA ALA A 137 -13.05 -4.89 0.15
C ALA A 137 -12.35 -4.94 -1.22
N TRP A 138 -11.80 -6.11 -1.60
CA TRP A 138 -11.22 -6.33 -2.92
C TRP A 138 -12.28 -6.23 -4.02
N GLN A 139 -13.47 -6.83 -3.82
CA GLN A 139 -14.60 -6.73 -4.76
C GLN A 139 -15.06 -5.28 -4.94
N VAL A 140 -15.14 -4.50 -3.85
CA VAL A 140 -15.51 -3.07 -3.90
C VAL A 140 -14.57 -2.30 -4.83
N VAL A 141 -13.26 -2.42 -4.64
CA VAL A 141 -12.27 -1.73 -5.49
C VAL A 141 -12.43 -2.13 -6.96
N LYS A 142 -12.59 -3.43 -7.23
CA LYS A 142 -12.77 -3.94 -8.59
C LYS A 142 -14.06 -3.40 -9.24
N GLN A 143 -15.18 -3.49 -8.54
CA GLN A 143 -16.48 -3.01 -9.03
C GLN A 143 -16.50 -1.50 -9.29
N CYS A 144 -15.88 -0.70 -8.41
CA CYS A 144 -15.79 0.75 -8.60
C CYS A 144 -14.91 1.10 -9.81
N ALA A 145 -13.82 0.39 -10.03
CA ALA A 145 -12.97 0.58 -11.21
C ALA A 145 -13.72 0.23 -12.51
N GLU A 146 -14.46 -0.87 -12.53
CA GLU A 146 -15.28 -1.29 -13.67
C GLU A 146 -16.40 -0.27 -13.96
N LYS A 147 -17.13 0.18 -12.93
CA LYS A 147 -18.18 1.21 -13.06
C LYS A 147 -17.64 2.57 -13.51
N ALA A 148 -16.44 2.93 -13.07
CA ALA A 148 -15.75 4.14 -13.52
C ALA A 148 -15.22 4.04 -14.96
N GLY A 149 -15.38 2.89 -15.63
CA GLY A 149 -14.91 2.66 -16.99
C GLY A 149 -13.38 2.69 -17.12
N LEU A 150 -12.65 2.29 -16.06
CA LEU A 150 -11.19 2.34 -16.07
C LEU A 150 -10.61 1.12 -16.77
N PRO A 151 -9.59 1.30 -17.64
CA PRO A 151 -8.93 0.20 -18.34
C PRO A 151 -8.09 -0.64 -17.39
N LYS A 152 -7.74 -1.84 -17.83
CA LYS A 152 -6.75 -2.68 -17.14
C LYS A 152 -5.39 -1.98 -17.17
N LEU A 153 -4.65 -2.09 -16.08
CA LEU A 153 -3.29 -1.56 -15.96
C LEU A 153 -2.26 -2.59 -16.39
N VAL A 154 -1.19 -2.12 -17.03
CA VAL A 154 -0.06 -2.95 -17.42
C VAL A 154 0.92 -3.06 -16.25
N ASN A 155 1.45 -4.24 -16.01
CA ASN A 155 2.55 -4.40 -15.07
C ASN A 155 3.84 -3.98 -15.78
N PRO A 156 4.59 -2.98 -15.27
CA PRO A 156 5.78 -2.47 -15.94
C PRO A 156 6.91 -3.50 -16.09
N ASP A 157 6.99 -4.48 -15.17
CA ASP A 157 8.04 -5.49 -15.18
C ASP A 157 7.72 -6.67 -16.10
N THR A 158 6.43 -7.01 -16.28
CA THR A 158 6.02 -8.24 -16.99
C THR A 158 5.18 -7.97 -18.24
N GLY A 159 4.77 -6.73 -18.49
CA GLY A 159 3.86 -6.37 -19.60
C GLY A 159 2.42 -6.91 -19.46
N LYS A 160 2.11 -7.69 -18.41
CA LYS A 160 0.81 -8.32 -18.24
C LYS A 160 -0.26 -7.30 -17.84
N LYS A 161 -1.40 -7.31 -18.54
CA LYS A 161 -2.58 -6.48 -18.20
C LYS A 161 -3.36 -7.10 -17.05
N ARG A 162 -3.63 -6.33 -16.00
CA ARG A 162 -4.40 -6.74 -14.83
C ARG A 162 -5.43 -5.69 -14.45
N GLY A 163 -6.55 -6.13 -13.89
CA GLY A 163 -7.56 -5.24 -13.32
C GLY A 163 -7.03 -4.45 -12.13
N ILE A 164 -7.74 -3.36 -11.82
CA ILE A 164 -7.42 -2.50 -10.68
C ILE A 164 -7.73 -3.25 -9.38
N SER A 165 -6.80 -3.17 -8.45
CA SER A 165 -6.87 -3.84 -7.14
C SER A 165 -6.41 -2.88 -6.04
N PRO A 166 -6.66 -3.18 -4.75
CA PRO A 166 -6.18 -2.35 -3.64
C PRO A 166 -4.67 -2.08 -3.67
N HIS A 167 -3.88 -3.06 -4.12
CA HIS A 167 -2.44 -2.87 -4.25
C HIS A 167 -2.08 -1.86 -5.34
N ARG A 168 -2.86 -1.81 -6.43
CA ARG A 168 -2.66 -0.82 -7.49
C ARG A 168 -2.98 0.61 -7.04
N LEU A 169 -3.95 0.81 -6.14
CA LEU A 169 -4.20 2.13 -5.54
C LEU A 169 -2.98 2.60 -4.72
N ARG A 170 -2.39 1.71 -3.93
CA ARG A 170 -1.17 2.00 -3.17
C ARG A 170 0.04 2.26 -4.09
N ASP A 171 0.21 1.47 -5.15
CA ASP A 171 1.28 1.70 -6.14
C ASP A 171 1.08 3.05 -6.84
N SER A 172 -0.16 3.41 -7.17
CA SER A 172 -0.51 4.70 -7.79
C SER A 172 -0.23 5.89 -6.87
N PHE A 173 -0.55 5.77 -5.57
CA PHE A 173 -0.13 6.76 -4.57
C PHE A 173 1.39 6.93 -4.55
N ALA A 174 2.13 5.83 -4.52
CA ALA A 174 3.59 5.88 -4.46
C ALA A 174 4.21 6.56 -5.69
N VAL A 175 3.69 6.25 -6.88
CA VAL A 175 4.14 6.89 -8.13
C VAL A 175 3.75 8.37 -8.16
N HIS A 176 2.55 8.72 -7.72
CA HIS A 176 2.11 10.11 -7.62
C HIS A 176 3.00 10.92 -6.68
N ALA A 177 3.32 10.38 -5.50
CA ALA A 177 4.24 11.02 -4.55
C ALA A 177 5.64 11.23 -5.14
N MET A 178 6.17 10.24 -5.87
CA MET A 178 7.46 10.37 -6.56
C MET A 178 7.45 11.37 -7.71
N LYS A 179 6.33 11.52 -8.45
CA LYS A 179 6.19 12.56 -9.48
C LYS A 179 6.25 13.98 -8.89
N ILE A 180 5.76 14.16 -7.66
CA ILE A 180 5.80 15.46 -6.97
C ILE A 180 7.18 15.77 -6.40
N ASN A 181 7.83 14.76 -5.80
CA ASN A 181 9.14 14.91 -5.18
C ASN A 181 10.00 13.66 -5.39
N ASP A 182 10.87 13.69 -6.38
CA ASP A 182 11.73 12.58 -6.77
C ASP A 182 13.13 12.64 -6.13
N SER A 183 13.35 13.57 -5.21
CA SER A 183 14.61 13.69 -4.49
C SER A 183 14.91 12.45 -3.64
N GLY A 184 16.17 12.30 -3.22
CA GLY A 184 16.55 11.26 -2.26
C GLY A 184 15.76 11.33 -0.95
N ASP A 185 15.45 12.55 -0.47
CA ASP A 185 14.59 12.78 0.70
C ASP A 185 13.14 12.38 0.42
N GLY A 186 12.60 12.72 -0.77
CA GLY A 186 11.26 12.29 -1.17
C GLY A 186 11.11 10.77 -1.15
N LEU A 187 12.12 10.06 -1.63
CA LEU A 187 12.13 8.59 -1.61
C LEU A 187 12.20 8.02 -0.17
N ARG A 188 12.97 8.66 0.73
CA ARG A 188 13.04 8.28 2.14
C ARG A 188 11.69 8.51 2.84
N LEU A 189 11.08 9.67 2.65
CA LEU A 189 9.75 9.99 3.20
C LEU A 189 8.69 9.00 2.69
N LEU A 190 8.71 8.66 1.41
CA LEU A 190 7.80 7.66 0.84
C LEU A 190 8.04 6.27 1.44
N GLN A 191 9.29 5.87 1.67
CA GLN A 191 9.62 4.61 2.33
C GLN A 191 9.02 4.53 3.74
N GLU A 192 9.20 5.58 4.54
CA GLU A 192 8.64 5.68 5.90
C GLU A 192 7.11 5.66 5.86
N HIS A 193 6.51 6.48 5.01
CA HIS A 193 5.06 6.56 4.83
C HIS A 193 4.45 5.20 4.47
N LEU A 194 5.04 4.49 3.52
CA LEU A 194 4.57 3.16 3.12
C LEU A 194 4.92 2.05 4.12
N GLY A 195 5.85 2.28 5.05
CA GLY A 195 6.35 1.28 5.98
C GLY A 195 7.09 0.13 5.27
N HIS A 196 7.92 0.47 4.26
CA HIS A 196 8.76 -0.52 3.58
C HIS A 196 10.01 -0.82 4.39
N ALA A 197 10.30 -2.10 4.60
CA ALA A 197 11.48 -2.55 5.32
C ALA A 197 12.79 -2.31 4.55
N SER A 198 12.71 -2.28 3.22
CA SER A 198 13.85 -2.13 2.32
C SER A 198 13.64 -0.96 1.38
N PHE A 199 14.69 -0.17 1.23
CA PHE A 199 14.76 0.95 0.29
C PHE A 199 14.49 0.49 -1.15
N ASN A 200 15.03 -0.67 -1.54
CA ASN A 200 14.84 -1.24 -2.87
C ASN A 200 13.36 -1.45 -3.22
N THR A 201 12.51 -1.71 -2.23
CA THR A 201 11.06 -1.86 -2.45
C THR A 201 10.41 -0.54 -2.84
N THR A 202 10.95 0.59 -2.40
CA THR A 202 10.45 1.94 -2.72
C THR A 202 11.10 2.47 -3.99
N ALA A 203 12.37 2.18 -4.22
CA ALA A 203 13.15 2.65 -5.37
C ALA A 203 12.55 2.23 -6.73
N LYS A 204 11.77 1.13 -6.77
CA LYS A 204 11.05 0.72 -7.98
C LYS A 204 10.09 1.79 -8.52
N TYR A 205 9.51 2.61 -7.65
CA TYR A 205 8.56 3.66 -8.06
C TYR A 205 9.26 4.83 -8.76
N ARG A 206 10.53 5.06 -8.46
CA ARG A 206 11.37 6.06 -9.13
C ARG A 206 11.65 5.68 -10.59
N LYS A 207 11.87 4.39 -10.86
CA LYS A 207 12.16 3.90 -12.22
C LYS A 207 10.99 4.08 -13.20
N VAL A 208 9.79 4.28 -12.71
CA VAL A 208 8.57 4.37 -13.53
C VAL A 208 8.31 5.78 -14.04
N ALA A 209 8.93 6.78 -13.45
CA ALA A 209 8.87 8.18 -13.87
C ALA A 209 9.83 8.53 -15.02
N GLY A 210 10.22 7.57 -15.82
CA GLY A 210 11.30 7.52 -16.83
C GLY A 210 11.49 8.66 -17.84
N GLU A 211 10.72 9.76 -17.80
CA GLU A 211 11.04 11.01 -18.50
C GLU A 211 12.17 11.79 -17.80
N GLU A 212 12.40 11.53 -16.53
CA GLU A 212 13.33 12.24 -15.66
C GLU A 212 14.80 12.11 -16.06
N LEU A 213 15.22 10.94 -16.54
CA LEU A 213 16.63 10.75 -16.96
C LEU A 213 16.98 11.68 -18.12
N ARG A 214 16.03 11.88 -19.04
CA ARG A 214 16.21 12.75 -20.18
C ARG A 214 16.23 14.22 -19.77
N GLU A 215 15.33 14.63 -18.89
CA GLU A 215 15.28 16.00 -18.35
C GLU A 215 16.48 16.30 -17.47
N TRP A 216 16.89 15.37 -16.59
CA TRP A 216 18.09 15.46 -15.78
C TRP A 216 19.33 15.61 -16.66
N TYR A 217 19.48 14.77 -17.67
CA TYR A 217 20.60 14.86 -18.60
C TYR A 217 20.61 16.20 -19.36
N GLN A 218 19.45 16.69 -19.77
CA GLN A 218 19.36 18.00 -20.43
C GLN A 218 19.70 19.16 -19.46
N LYS A 219 19.31 19.06 -18.19
CA LYS A 219 19.67 20.07 -17.17
C LYS A 219 21.16 20.13 -16.90
N LEU A 220 21.86 19.00 -16.90
CA LEU A 220 23.32 18.97 -16.70
C LEU A 220 24.11 19.80 -17.72
N TRP A 221 23.56 19.97 -18.89
CA TRP A 221 24.25 20.63 -19.98
C TRP A 221 23.70 22.00 -20.38
N LYS A 222 22.55 22.40 -19.82
CA LYS A 222 21.96 23.72 -20.09
C LYS A 222 22.58 24.87 -19.31
N GLU A 223 23.25 24.64 -18.19
CA GLU A 223 23.84 25.70 -17.34
C GLU A 223 25.19 26.25 -17.83
N LYS A 224 25.73 25.80 -18.96
CA LYS A 224 27.02 26.27 -19.48
C LYS A 224 26.92 27.24 -20.67
N SER A 225 25.77 27.76 -21.01
CA SER A 225 25.59 28.70 -22.13
C SER A 225 25.28 30.14 -21.75
N ASN A 226 25.42 30.53 -20.47
CA ASN A 226 25.32 31.91 -20.01
C ASN A 226 26.57 32.25 -19.18
N GLY A 227 27.67 32.53 -19.86
CA GLY A 227 28.88 33.10 -19.35
C GLY A 227 29.53 33.94 -20.46
#